data_45c49d3524ef4e3c81bcc7925cc25868
#
_entry.id   45c49d3524ef4e3c81bcc7925cc25868
#
_cell.length_a   1.000
_cell.length_b   1.000
_cell.length_c   1.000
_cell.angle_alpha   90.00
_cell.angle_beta   90.00
_cell.angle_gamma   90.00
#
_symmetry.space_group_name_H-M   'P 1'
#
loop_
_entity.id
_entity.type
_entity.pdbx_description
1 polymer ?
#
loop_
_entity_poly.entity_id
_entity_poly.type
_entity_poly.pdbx_seq_one_letter_code
_entity_poly.pdbx_strand_id
1 'polypeptide(L)'
;EFVIKPGDESPAGAVENMNDFVRSMHESSGLLDDLENGVSMDYAQEQVLRYVKKYVPVAGKAQLGGNSVGMDKRFLERYMPQVMDHLHYRVIDVSTIKELASRWYPAARHSAPVKTGHHRALGDIKDSIDELKYYRRAIFVEQGPDAVAAAKIAREVEAERVELEAKAAEAAEQ
;
A
#
# COMPACT_ATOMS: atom_id res chain seq x y z
N GLU A 1 7.11 14.70 7.72
CA GLU A 1 5.69 14.90 7.41
C GLU A 1 5.46 16.35 6.98
N PHE A 2 4.61 16.55 5.97
CA PHE A 2 4.20 17.86 5.49
C PHE A 2 2.68 17.90 5.45
N VAL A 3 2.10 19.04 5.77
CA VAL A 3 0.73 19.37 5.38
C VAL A 3 0.82 20.14 4.07
N ILE A 4 0.09 19.68 3.07
CA ILE A 4 0.07 20.30 1.74
C ILE A 4 -1.23 21.09 1.67
N LYS A 5 -1.11 22.39 1.43
CA LYS A 5 -2.29 23.24 1.26
C LYS A 5 -2.91 23.01 -0.12
N PRO A 6 -4.23 23.09 -0.24
CA PRO A 6 -4.89 23.08 -1.54
C PRO A 6 -4.32 24.16 -2.46
N GLY A 7 -4.03 23.79 -3.71
CA GLY A 7 -3.57 24.70 -4.76
C GLY A 7 -4.57 24.75 -5.90
N ASP A 8 -4.22 25.45 -6.98
CA ASP A 8 -5.09 25.61 -8.15
C ASP A 8 -5.42 24.26 -8.83
N GLU A 9 -4.58 23.24 -8.64
CA GLU A 9 -4.80 21.87 -9.13
C GLU A 9 -5.77 21.05 -8.28
N SER A 10 -6.13 21.53 -7.08
CA SER A 10 -7.10 20.87 -6.22
C SER A 10 -8.51 21.04 -6.78
N PRO A 11 -9.42 20.05 -6.58
CA PRO A 11 -10.82 20.25 -6.94
C PRO A 11 -11.38 21.51 -6.28
N ALA A 12 -12.08 22.34 -7.05
CA ALA A 12 -12.72 23.54 -6.51
C ALA A 12 -13.64 23.18 -5.34
N GLY A 13 -13.48 23.86 -4.22
CA GLY A 13 -14.25 23.60 -3.02
C GLY A 13 -13.90 22.28 -2.32
N ALA A 14 -12.70 21.74 -2.49
CA ALA A 14 -12.32 20.46 -1.89
C ALA A 14 -12.48 20.46 -0.36
N VAL A 15 -12.22 21.58 0.30
CA VAL A 15 -12.39 21.72 1.76
C VAL A 15 -13.85 22.01 2.11
N GLU A 16 -14.50 22.91 1.34
CA GLU A 16 -15.89 23.34 1.57
C GLU A 16 -16.90 22.22 1.32
N ASN A 17 -16.62 21.36 0.34
CA ASN A 17 -17.52 20.28 -0.06
C ASN A 17 -17.26 18.94 0.66
N MET A 18 -16.46 18.93 1.72
CA MET A 18 -16.32 17.75 2.56
C MET A 18 -17.66 17.39 3.19
N ASN A 19 -18.01 16.09 3.18
CA ASN A 19 -19.15 15.62 3.96
C ASN A 19 -18.84 15.72 5.47
N ASP A 20 -19.88 15.70 6.29
CA ASP A 20 -19.77 15.93 7.74
C ASP A 20 -18.81 14.94 8.42
N PHE A 21 -18.81 13.67 8.00
CA PHE A 21 -17.92 12.65 8.56
C PHE A 21 -16.45 12.97 8.28
N VAL A 22 -16.12 13.28 7.04
CA VAL A 22 -14.74 13.62 6.62
C VAL A 22 -14.28 14.92 7.29
N ARG A 23 -15.16 15.91 7.36
CA ARG A 23 -14.87 17.18 8.03
C ARG A 23 -14.56 16.96 9.50
N SER A 24 -15.45 16.30 10.24
CA SER A 24 -15.26 16.01 11.66
C SER A 24 -13.99 15.21 11.95
N MET A 25 -13.64 14.26 11.08
CA MET A 25 -12.41 13.47 11.15
C MET A 25 -11.17 14.39 11.02
N HIS A 26 -11.17 15.31 10.04
CA HIS A 26 -10.05 16.22 9.81
C HIS A 26 -9.96 17.33 10.83
N GLU A 27 -11.08 17.81 11.37
CA GLU A 27 -11.10 18.73 12.53
C GLU A 27 -10.50 18.05 13.76
N SER A 28 -10.94 16.83 14.09
CA SER A 28 -10.44 16.10 15.26
C SER A 28 -8.95 15.74 15.17
N SER A 29 -8.42 15.56 13.95
CA SER A 29 -6.98 15.32 13.72
C SER A 29 -6.15 16.60 13.64
N GLY A 30 -6.76 17.79 13.70
CA GLY A 30 -6.12 19.10 13.56
C GLY A 30 -5.61 19.39 12.14
N LEU A 31 -6.00 18.60 11.15
CA LEU A 31 -5.52 18.78 9.77
C LEU A 31 -6.04 20.10 9.17
N LEU A 32 -7.30 20.45 9.41
CA LEU A 32 -7.88 21.67 8.84
C LEU A 32 -7.17 22.93 9.35
N ASP A 33 -6.81 22.96 10.62
CA ASP A 33 -6.07 24.09 11.23
C ASP A 33 -4.65 24.21 10.66
N ASP A 34 -4.03 23.06 10.32
CA ASP A 34 -2.68 23.02 9.77
C ASP A 34 -2.62 23.44 8.28
N LEU A 35 -3.75 23.46 7.56
CA LEU A 35 -3.76 23.76 6.12
C LEU A 35 -3.27 25.16 5.78
N GLU A 36 -3.58 26.16 6.62
CA GLU A 36 -3.14 27.55 6.38
C GLU A 36 -1.61 27.68 6.32
N ASN A 37 -0.93 26.89 7.15
CA ASN A 37 0.53 26.82 7.22
C ASN A 37 1.13 25.72 6.34
N GLY A 38 0.31 25.09 5.52
CA GLY A 38 0.73 24.03 4.62
C GLY A 38 1.71 24.50 3.54
N VAL A 39 2.52 23.58 3.05
CA VAL A 39 3.45 23.85 1.95
C VAL A 39 2.78 23.65 0.58
N SER A 40 3.39 24.19 -0.46
CA SER A 40 2.92 23.93 -1.84
C SER A 40 3.21 22.48 -2.27
N MET A 41 2.48 22.00 -3.23
CA MET A 41 2.65 20.68 -3.82
C MET A 41 4.06 20.50 -4.41
N ASP A 42 4.57 21.51 -5.13
CA ASP A 42 5.91 21.47 -5.73
C ASP A 42 7.00 21.35 -4.68
N TYR A 43 6.90 22.14 -3.60
CA TYR A 43 7.83 22.03 -2.49
C TYR A 43 7.78 20.64 -1.84
N ALA A 44 6.58 20.12 -1.59
CA ALA A 44 6.40 18.79 -1.02
C ALA A 44 7.00 17.71 -1.94
N GLN A 45 6.77 17.78 -3.24
CA GLN A 45 7.35 16.86 -4.23
C GLN A 45 8.87 16.90 -4.18
N GLU A 46 9.48 18.07 -4.18
CA GLU A 46 10.93 18.23 -4.12
C GLU A 46 11.52 17.60 -2.85
N GLN A 47 10.91 17.86 -1.69
CA GLN A 47 11.38 17.32 -0.42
C GLN A 47 11.22 15.79 -0.35
N VAL A 48 10.10 15.26 -0.81
CA VAL A 48 9.86 13.80 -0.87
C VAL A 48 10.86 13.14 -1.81
N LEU A 49 11.07 13.70 -3.00
CA LEU A 49 12.05 13.18 -3.96
C LEU A 49 13.48 13.20 -3.41
N ARG A 50 13.86 14.29 -2.75
CA ARG A 50 15.16 14.42 -2.07
C ARG A 50 15.32 13.35 -0.99
N TYR A 51 14.29 13.14 -0.18
CA TYR A 51 14.29 12.10 0.85
C TYR A 51 14.44 10.70 0.25
N VAL A 52 13.68 10.36 -0.79
CA VAL A 52 13.77 9.06 -1.45
C VAL A 52 15.17 8.85 -2.04
N LYS A 53 15.71 9.82 -2.77
CA LYS A 53 17.05 9.75 -3.37
C LYS A 53 18.17 9.63 -2.34
N LYS A 54 17.98 10.18 -1.14
CA LYS A 54 18.97 10.05 -0.05
C LYS A 54 19.17 8.59 0.36
N TYR A 55 18.09 7.80 0.42
CA TYR A 55 18.13 6.41 0.89
C TYR A 55 18.20 5.39 -0.26
N VAL A 56 17.62 5.72 -1.40
CA VAL A 56 17.62 4.89 -2.60
C VAL A 56 18.01 5.76 -3.81
N PRO A 57 19.31 6.03 -4.01
CA PRO A 57 19.77 6.96 -5.04
C PRO A 57 19.53 6.48 -6.47
N VAL A 58 19.42 5.16 -6.68
CA VAL A 58 19.21 4.58 -8.01
C VAL A 58 17.72 4.49 -8.31
N ALA A 59 17.29 5.14 -9.40
CA ALA A 59 15.90 5.08 -9.86
C ALA A 59 15.44 3.65 -10.18
N GLY A 60 14.15 3.39 -10.00
CA GLY A 60 13.54 2.09 -10.27
C GLY A 60 13.85 1.00 -9.23
N LYS A 61 14.43 1.33 -8.08
CA LYS A 61 14.77 0.35 -7.02
C LYS A 61 13.83 0.39 -5.83
N ALA A 62 13.37 1.56 -5.41
CA ALA A 62 12.41 1.68 -4.31
C ALA A 62 10.98 1.41 -4.78
N GLN A 63 10.27 0.52 -4.10
CA GLN A 63 8.85 0.31 -4.32
C GLN A 63 8.03 1.21 -3.41
N LEU A 64 6.88 1.67 -3.91
CA LEU A 64 5.84 2.28 -3.08
C LEU A 64 5.16 1.18 -2.26
N GLY A 65 5.05 1.39 -0.94
CA GLY A 65 4.45 0.40 -0.04
C GLY A 65 3.46 1.05 0.93
N GLY A 66 2.43 0.30 1.31
CA GLY A 66 1.41 0.75 2.26
C GLY A 66 0.16 -0.09 2.21
N ASN A 67 -0.88 0.34 2.94
CA ASN A 67 -2.22 -0.26 2.87
C ASN A 67 -3.05 0.42 1.77
N SER A 68 -3.64 -0.37 0.87
CA SER A 68 -4.44 0.13 -0.26
C SER A 68 -3.68 1.14 -1.12
N VAL A 69 -2.39 0.92 -1.24
CA VAL A 69 -1.39 1.85 -1.80
C VAL A 69 -1.66 2.23 -3.27
N GLY A 70 -2.55 1.52 -3.94
CA GLY A 70 -3.02 1.88 -5.27
C GLY A 70 -3.72 3.25 -5.33
N MET A 71 -4.35 3.69 -4.22
CA MET A 71 -4.93 5.04 -4.13
C MET A 71 -3.83 6.09 -4.04
N ASP A 72 -2.86 5.89 -3.13
CA ASP A 72 -1.72 6.80 -2.98
C ASP A 72 -0.95 6.93 -4.30
N LYS A 73 -0.75 5.80 -5.00
CA LYS A 73 -0.10 5.77 -6.31
C LYS A 73 -0.78 6.71 -7.31
N ARG A 74 -2.12 6.68 -7.41
CA ARG A 74 -2.88 7.56 -8.32
C ARG A 74 -2.68 9.04 -8.01
N PHE A 75 -2.68 9.40 -6.72
CA PHE A 75 -2.43 10.77 -6.30
C PHE A 75 -1.00 11.19 -6.59
N LEU A 76 -0.03 10.34 -6.29
CA LEU A 76 1.39 10.62 -6.57
C LEU A 76 1.66 10.72 -8.07
N GLU A 77 1.07 9.88 -8.92
CA GLU A 77 1.19 9.97 -10.38
C GLU A 77 0.67 11.31 -10.92
N ARG A 78 -0.41 11.84 -10.31
CA ARG A 78 -1.01 13.10 -10.72
C ARG A 78 -0.27 14.32 -10.18
N TYR A 79 0.11 14.31 -8.91
CA TYR A 79 0.56 15.51 -8.20
C TYR A 79 2.05 15.51 -7.87
N MET A 80 2.71 14.36 -7.91
CA MET A 80 4.15 14.21 -7.65
C MET A 80 4.81 13.27 -8.68
N PRO A 81 4.67 13.54 -10.00
CA PRO A 81 5.15 12.62 -11.03
C PRO A 81 6.65 12.35 -10.93
N GLN A 82 7.48 13.33 -10.54
CA GLN A 82 8.92 13.14 -10.39
C GLN A 82 9.29 12.12 -9.30
N VAL A 83 8.46 11.98 -8.26
CA VAL A 83 8.62 10.95 -7.25
C VAL A 83 8.32 9.58 -7.87
N MET A 84 7.22 9.47 -8.61
CA MET A 84 6.82 8.23 -9.26
C MET A 84 7.82 7.77 -10.32
N ASP A 85 8.40 8.68 -11.10
CA ASP A 85 9.45 8.40 -12.09
C ASP A 85 10.73 7.81 -11.45
N HIS A 86 10.98 8.16 -10.19
CA HIS A 86 12.11 7.63 -9.44
C HIS A 86 11.82 6.26 -8.82
N LEU A 87 10.55 5.94 -8.54
CA LEU A 87 10.15 4.68 -7.91
C LEU A 87 10.09 3.52 -8.92
N HIS A 88 10.10 2.32 -8.39
CA HIS A 88 9.85 1.12 -9.19
C HIS A 88 8.33 1.03 -9.50
N TYR A 89 7.96 0.51 -10.68
CA TYR A 89 6.55 0.42 -11.10
C TYR A 89 5.70 -0.54 -10.24
N ARG A 90 6.33 -1.56 -9.61
CA ARG A 90 5.64 -2.48 -8.69
C ARG A 90 5.44 -1.83 -7.33
N VAL A 91 4.34 -2.20 -6.69
CA VAL A 91 3.99 -1.76 -5.33
C VAL A 91 4.02 -2.94 -4.35
N ILE A 92 4.11 -2.62 -3.06
CA ILE A 92 3.92 -3.58 -1.97
C ILE A 92 2.65 -3.17 -1.24
N ASP A 93 1.55 -3.86 -1.49
CA ASP A 93 0.26 -3.58 -0.85
C ASP A 93 0.00 -4.54 0.30
N VAL A 94 0.07 -4.03 1.52
CA VAL A 94 -0.18 -4.79 2.76
C VAL A 94 -1.63 -5.26 2.83
N SER A 95 -2.57 -4.50 2.23
CA SER A 95 -3.98 -4.91 2.17
C SER A 95 -4.18 -6.20 1.37
N THR A 96 -3.35 -6.49 0.38
CA THR A 96 -3.39 -7.77 -0.35
C THR A 96 -3.09 -8.94 0.60
N ILE A 97 -2.06 -8.80 1.44
CA ILE A 97 -1.71 -9.85 2.43
C ILE A 97 -2.86 -10.03 3.42
N LYS A 98 -3.44 -8.93 3.91
CA LYS A 98 -4.61 -8.95 4.79
C LYS A 98 -5.82 -9.66 4.16
N GLU A 99 -6.11 -9.39 2.90
CA GLU A 99 -7.20 -10.05 2.17
C GLU A 99 -6.97 -11.55 1.99
N LEU A 100 -5.74 -11.98 1.71
CA LEU A 100 -5.38 -13.40 1.65
C LEU A 100 -5.45 -14.05 3.03
N ALA A 101 -4.98 -13.37 4.07
CA ALA A 101 -5.09 -13.85 5.45
C ALA A 101 -6.54 -14.01 5.90
N SER A 102 -7.46 -13.16 5.46
CA SER A 102 -8.89 -13.28 5.76
C SER A 102 -9.49 -14.59 5.23
N ARG A 103 -8.98 -15.08 4.08
CA ARG A 103 -9.46 -16.31 3.42
C ARG A 103 -8.76 -17.57 3.90
N TRP A 104 -7.46 -17.49 4.10
CA TRP A 104 -6.63 -18.67 4.35
C TRP A 104 -6.27 -18.85 5.83
N TYR A 105 -6.19 -17.75 6.59
CA TYR A 105 -5.74 -17.73 7.98
C TYR A 105 -6.63 -16.82 8.85
N PRO A 106 -7.96 -17.11 8.98
CA PRO A 106 -8.90 -16.21 9.66
C PRO A 106 -8.52 -15.91 11.11
N ALA A 107 -7.93 -16.85 11.82
CA ALA A 107 -7.44 -16.62 13.19
C ALA A 107 -6.33 -15.56 13.23
N ALA A 108 -5.36 -15.63 12.30
CA ALA A 108 -4.32 -14.60 12.19
C ALA A 108 -4.92 -13.25 11.83
N ARG A 109 -5.93 -13.22 10.93
CA ARG A 109 -6.62 -11.96 10.57
C ARG A 109 -7.31 -11.30 11.75
N HIS A 110 -8.02 -12.09 12.60
CA HIS A 110 -8.73 -11.57 13.76
C HIS A 110 -7.79 -11.07 14.87
N SER A 111 -6.60 -11.66 15.00
CA SER A 111 -5.61 -11.29 16.00
C SER A 111 -4.64 -10.18 15.54
N ALA A 112 -4.86 -9.61 14.35
CA ALA A 112 -4.00 -8.54 13.85
C ALA A 112 -4.10 -7.29 14.75
N PRO A 113 -2.99 -6.55 14.94
CA PRO A 113 -2.97 -5.34 15.77
C PRO A 113 -4.04 -4.34 15.35
N VAL A 114 -4.67 -3.74 16.35
CA VAL A 114 -5.64 -2.64 16.13
C VAL A 114 -4.85 -1.41 15.67
N LYS A 115 -5.33 -0.76 14.63
CA LYS A 115 -4.74 0.49 14.15
C LYS A 115 -4.97 1.62 15.14
N THR A 116 -4.01 2.52 15.23
CA THR A 116 -4.06 3.66 16.17
C THR A 116 -5.12 4.70 15.79
N GLY A 117 -5.54 4.73 14.52
CA GLY A 117 -6.70 5.48 14.05
C GLY A 117 -6.55 7.02 14.10
N HIS A 118 -5.32 7.53 14.11
CA HIS A 118 -5.09 8.98 14.19
C HIS A 118 -5.37 9.75 12.90
N HIS A 119 -5.59 9.06 11.77
CA HIS A 119 -5.87 9.66 10.45
C HIS A 119 -4.86 10.76 10.05
N ARG A 120 -3.61 10.59 10.46
CA ARG A 120 -2.46 11.40 10.07
C ARG A 120 -1.46 10.50 9.33
N ALA A 121 -0.93 10.96 8.21
CA ALA A 121 -0.11 10.18 7.29
C ALA A 121 1.01 9.39 7.98
N LEU A 122 1.73 9.99 8.93
CA LEU A 122 2.81 9.30 9.65
C LEU A 122 2.29 8.17 10.54
N GLY A 123 1.14 8.35 11.18
CA GLY A 123 0.46 7.30 11.96
C GLY A 123 0.06 6.13 11.08
N ASP A 124 -0.60 6.42 9.97
CA ASP A 124 -1.06 5.40 9.01
C ASP A 124 0.09 4.62 8.37
N ILE A 125 1.23 5.28 8.12
CA ILE A 125 2.46 4.63 7.65
C ILE A 125 3.00 3.65 8.70
N LYS A 126 3.07 4.06 9.96
CA LYS A 126 3.53 3.20 11.07
C LYS A 126 2.62 2.00 11.25
N ASP A 127 1.31 2.21 11.25
CA ASP A 127 0.31 1.15 11.33
C ASP A 127 0.45 0.16 10.17
N SER A 128 0.73 0.63 8.96
CA SER A 128 0.97 -0.23 7.78
C SER A 128 2.24 -1.07 7.93
N ILE A 129 3.32 -0.48 8.45
CA ILE A 129 4.58 -1.19 8.70
C ILE A 129 4.39 -2.27 9.78
N ASP A 130 3.69 -1.95 10.86
CA ASP A 130 3.49 -2.88 11.97
C ASP A 130 2.51 -4.01 11.60
N GLU A 131 1.49 -3.71 10.79
CA GLU A 131 0.60 -4.72 10.20
C GLU A 131 1.40 -5.69 9.29
N LEU A 132 2.30 -5.19 8.45
CA LEU A 132 3.16 -6.03 7.61
C LEU A 132 4.13 -6.90 8.45
N LYS A 133 4.74 -6.33 9.50
CA LYS A 133 5.60 -7.08 10.43
C LYS A 133 4.81 -8.20 11.12
N TYR A 134 3.57 -7.92 11.52
CA TYR A 134 2.68 -8.91 12.11
C TYR A 134 2.43 -10.07 11.14
N TYR A 135 1.94 -9.79 9.93
CA TYR A 135 1.66 -10.85 8.96
C TYR A 135 2.91 -11.64 8.58
N ARG A 136 4.06 -10.98 8.46
CA ARG A 136 5.32 -11.68 8.19
C ARG A 136 5.63 -12.75 9.25
N ARG A 137 5.29 -12.51 10.51
CA ARG A 137 5.53 -13.47 11.59
C ARG A 137 4.40 -14.48 11.76
N ALA A 138 3.16 -14.07 11.48
CA ALA A 138 1.99 -14.87 11.74
C ALA A 138 1.67 -15.91 10.66
N ILE A 139 1.97 -15.59 9.39
CA ILE A 139 1.52 -16.40 8.24
C ILE A 139 2.62 -16.80 7.25
N PHE A 140 3.78 -16.13 7.27
CA PHE A 140 4.91 -16.53 6.44
C PHE A 140 5.84 -17.44 7.22
N VAL A 141 6.42 -18.42 6.53
CA VAL A 141 7.46 -19.29 7.14
C VAL A 141 8.71 -18.46 7.46
N GLU A 142 9.29 -18.69 8.61
CA GLU A 142 10.43 -17.92 9.10
C GLU A 142 11.65 -18.07 8.18
N GLN A 143 11.94 -19.31 7.76
CA GLN A 143 12.90 -19.61 6.71
C GLN A 143 12.14 -20.09 5.48
N GLY A 144 12.27 -19.37 4.39
CA GLY A 144 11.67 -19.81 3.12
C GLY A 144 12.19 -21.20 2.69
N PRO A 145 11.50 -21.86 1.76
CA PRO A 145 11.97 -23.15 1.25
C PRO A 145 13.36 -23.00 0.61
N ASP A 146 14.21 -23.97 0.80
CA ASP A 146 15.44 -24.09 0.01
C ASP A 146 15.13 -24.34 -1.48
N ALA A 147 16.16 -24.35 -2.32
CA ALA A 147 15.98 -24.50 -3.77
C ALA A 147 15.32 -25.85 -4.15
N VAL A 148 15.58 -26.90 -3.37
CA VAL A 148 15.01 -28.24 -3.62
C VAL A 148 13.53 -28.26 -3.25
N ALA A 149 13.17 -27.75 -2.09
CA ALA A 149 11.80 -27.65 -1.62
C ALA A 149 10.96 -26.71 -2.53
N ALA A 150 11.52 -25.56 -2.93
CA ALA A 150 10.87 -24.67 -3.87
C ALA A 150 10.61 -25.31 -5.23
N ALA A 151 11.57 -26.05 -5.77
CA ALA A 151 11.40 -26.78 -7.03
C ALA A 151 10.39 -27.93 -6.92
N LYS A 152 10.25 -28.55 -5.74
CA LYS A 152 9.22 -29.57 -5.50
C LYS A 152 7.82 -28.93 -5.53
N ILE A 153 7.62 -27.83 -4.77
CA ILE A 153 6.34 -27.10 -4.76
C ILE A 153 5.95 -26.63 -6.16
N ALA A 154 6.90 -26.10 -6.94
CA ALA A 154 6.65 -25.66 -8.31
C ALA A 154 6.14 -26.80 -9.21
N ARG A 155 6.70 -28.01 -9.06
CA ARG A 155 6.25 -29.20 -9.82
C ARG A 155 4.87 -29.69 -9.38
N GLU A 156 4.56 -29.62 -8.10
CA GLU A 156 3.24 -29.97 -7.56
C GLU A 156 2.16 -29.04 -8.14
N VAL A 157 2.38 -27.74 -8.11
CA VAL A 157 1.46 -26.73 -8.69
C VAL A 157 1.30 -26.93 -10.20
N GLU A 158 2.37 -27.26 -10.93
CA GLU A 158 2.32 -27.55 -12.36
C GLU A 158 1.51 -28.81 -12.66
N ALA A 159 1.68 -29.87 -11.85
CA ALA A 159 0.92 -31.10 -11.99
C ALA A 159 -0.58 -30.91 -11.75
N GLU A 160 -0.94 -30.14 -10.72
CA GLU A 160 -2.34 -29.75 -10.44
C GLU A 160 -2.95 -28.99 -11.62
N ARG A 161 -2.21 -28.06 -12.23
CA ARG A 161 -2.65 -27.32 -13.41
C ARG A 161 -2.96 -28.25 -14.58
N VAL A 162 -2.03 -29.16 -14.90
CA VAL A 162 -2.19 -30.12 -15.99
C VAL A 162 -3.40 -31.04 -15.77
N GLU A 163 -3.61 -31.49 -14.54
CA GLU A 163 -4.78 -32.32 -14.19
C GLU A 163 -6.10 -31.56 -14.37
N LEU A 164 -6.14 -30.27 -13.96
CA LEU A 164 -7.32 -29.43 -14.15
C LEU A 164 -7.62 -29.20 -15.64
N GLU A 165 -6.60 -28.93 -16.44
CA GLU A 165 -6.74 -28.72 -17.87
C GLU A 165 -7.27 -30.00 -18.56
N ALA A 166 -6.77 -31.21 -18.19
CA ALA A 166 -7.24 -32.50 -18.71
C ALA A 166 -8.72 -32.72 -18.34
N LYS A 167 -9.11 -32.50 -17.09
CA LYS A 167 -10.51 -32.61 -16.67
C LYS A 167 -11.44 -31.66 -17.40
N ALA A 168 -10.97 -30.41 -17.65
CA ALA A 168 -11.75 -29.43 -18.40
C ALA A 168 -11.92 -29.84 -19.87
N ALA A 169 -10.90 -30.43 -20.51
CA ALA A 169 -10.98 -30.94 -21.86
C ALA A 169 -11.99 -32.12 -21.98
N GLU A 170 -11.90 -33.10 -21.07
CA GLU A 170 -12.85 -34.21 -21.01
C GLU A 170 -14.30 -33.78 -20.84
N ALA A 171 -14.54 -32.73 -19.98
CA ALA A 171 -15.87 -32.18 -19.76
C ALA A 171 -16.43 -31.41 -20.97
N ALA A 172 -15.57 -30.87 -21.84
CA ALA A 172 -15.96 -30.15 -23.05
C ALA A 172 -16.33 -31.07 -24.22
N GLU A 173 -15.93 -32.33 -24.17
CA GLU A 173 -16.23 -33.36 -25.21
C GLU A 173 -17.54 -34.12 -24.91
N GLN A 174 -18.16 -33.93 -23.77
CA GLN A 174 -19.45 -34.51 -23.34
C GLN A 174 -20.63 -33.56 -23.57
#